data_595786594079a1268b63b341de5e8af1
#
_entry.id   595786594079a1268b63b341de5e8af1
#
_cell.length_a   1.000
_cell.length_b   1.000
_cell.length_c   1.000
_cell.angle_alpha   90.00
_cell.angle_beta   90.00
_cell.angle_gamma   90.00
#
_symmetry.space_group_name_H-M   'P 1'
#
loop_
_entity.id
_entity.type
_entity.pdbx_description
1 polymer ?
#
loop_
_entity_poly.entity_id
_entity_poly.type
_entity_poly.pdbx_seq_one_letter_code
_entity_poly.pdbx_strand_id
1 'polypeptide(L)'
;VAINAMVATQNYADAVRTAVEAGVDAIVSGAGLPLDLPGLVEKADVALAPIVSSGRAAKLILRRWAKAFNRTADFVVIEGCKAGGHLGFSEEELLAGKCQTLDEILPEVLAEVKPFEAQFGHDIPVFVAGGIYTGEDIAHYTKMGAAGAQLATRFIPTYECDASQTYKDVLLAARPEDVRIIHSPVGMPGRALATPLVQKLEQGLRFPPKHCARCLKACEPAKVPYCITHALIEAVKGNVEEGLFFCGANVGRLDRMRSVRELMDELMDDWRKHQ
;
A
#
# COMPACT_ATOMS: atom_id res chain seq x y z
N VAL A 1 -14.18 -8.37 -7.29
CA VAL A 1 -12.80 -7.93 -7.59
C VAL A 1 -12.63 -6.47 -7.17
N ALA A 2 -11.51 -6.13 -6.51
CA ALA A 2 -11.19 -4.75 -6.14
C ALA A 2 -9.98 -4.24 -6.94
N ILE A 3 -9.95 -2.93 -7.21
CA ILE A 3 -8.75 -2.26 -7.69
C ILE A 3 -8.12 -1.41 -6.59
N ASN A 4 -6.80 -1.25 -6.63
CA ASN A 4 -6.08 -0.26 -5.83
C ASN A 4 -5.65 0.89 -6.74
N ALA A 5 -6.15 2.12 -6.46
CA ALA A 5 -5.91 3.30 -7.26
C ALA A 5 -5.10 4.36 -6.49
N MET A 6 -3.99 4.81 -7.07
CA MET A 6 -3.12 5.82 -6.47
C MET A 6 -3.58 7.23 -6.83
N VAL A 7 -3.92 8.05 -5.83
CA VAL A 7 -4.32 9.47 -6.01
C VAL A 7 -3.25 10.29 -6.75
N ALA A 8 -1.97 9.95 -6.55
CA ALA A 8 -0.83 10.65 -7.14
C ALA A 8 -0.69 10.46 -8.66
N THR A 9 -1.38 9.50 -9.28
CA THR A 9 -1.29 9.26 -10.73
C THR A 9 -2.08 10.29 -11.52
N GLN A 10 -1.56 10.66 -12.71
CA GLN A 10 -2.18 11.66 -13.58
C GLN A 10 -3.57 11.22 -14.05
N ASN A 11 -3.74 9.94 -14.34
CA ASN A 11 -4.98 9.35 -14.86
C ASN A 11 -5.88 8.76 -13.75
N TYR A 12 -5.71 9.18 -12.48
CA TYR A 12 -6.46 8.65 -11.35
C TYR A 12 -7.97 8.63 -11.57
N ALA A 13 -8.54 9.75 -11.97
CA ALA A 13 -9.98 9.87 -12.17
C ALA A 13 -10.50 8.96 -13.30
N ASP A 14 -9.76 8.89 -14.40
CA ASP A 14 -10.14 8.05 -15.54
C ASP A 14 -10.01 6.57 -15.20
N ALA A 15 -8.95 6.17 -14.47
CA ALA A 15 -8.77 4.80 -14.01
C ALA A 15 -9.92 4.37 -13.07
N VAL A 16 -10.36 5.25 -12.16
CA VAL A 16 -11.51 4.99 -11.28
C VAL A 16 -12.78 4.81 -12.09
N ARG A 17 -13.09 5.73 -13.02
CA ARG A 17 -14.30 5.64 -13.85
C ARG A 17 -14.31 4.39 -14.72
N THR A 18 -13.18 4.09 -15.40
CA THR A 18 -13.04 2.88 -16.22
C THR A 18 -13.24 1.60 -15.39
N ALA A 19 -12.74 1.57 -14.16
CA ALA A 19 -12.93 0.44 -13.26
C ALA A 19 -14.40 0.25 -12.88
N VAL A 20 -15.10 1.35 -12.59
CA VAL A 20 -16.56 1.33 -12.34
C VAL A 20 -17.32 0.82 -13.55
N GLU A 21 -17.01 1.32 -14.75
CA GLU A 21 -17.60 0.86 -16.01
C GLU A 21 -17.35 -0.64 -16.27
N ALA A 22 -16.18 -1.14 -15.84
CA ALA A 22 -15.82 -2.55 -15.93
C ALA A 22 -16.49 -3.43 -14.85
N GLY A 23 -17.24 -2.84 -13.92
CA GLY A 23 -18.01 -3.58 -12.90
C GLY A 23 -17.16 -4.12 -11.76
N VAL A 24 -16.16 -3.35 -11.26
CA VAL A 24 -15.43 -3.74 -10.05
C VAL A 24 -16.31 -3.64 -8.82
N ASP A 25 -16.11 -4.54 -7.84
CA ASP A 25 -16.86 -4.55 -6.60
C ASP A 25 -16.38 -3.49 -5.61
N ALA A 26 -15.08 -3.12 -5.65
CA ALA A 26 -14.51 -2.15 -4.73
C ALA A 26 -13.35 -1.35 -5.31
N ILE A 27 -13.15 -0.13 -4.79
CA ILE A 27 -12.01 0.73 -5.07
C ILE A 27 -11.30 1.07 -3.77
N VAL A 28 -10.08 0.57 -3.62
CA VAL A 28 -9.17 0.94 -2.53
C VAL A 28 -8.27 2.07 -3.02
N SER A 29 -8.15 3.16 -2.28
CA SER A 29 -7.42 4.33 -2.76
C SER A 29 -6.49 4.93 -1.71
N GLY A 30 -5.23 5.13 -2.12
CA GLY A 30 -4.15 5.67 -1.30
C GLY A 30 -3.10 6.42 -2.12
N ALA A 31 -1.87 6.50 -1.58
CA ALA A 31 -0.79 7.32 -2.12
C ALA A 31 -1.24 8.78 -2.37
N GLY A 32 -1.76 9.38 -1.32
CA GLY A 32 -2.44 10.66 -1.23
C GLY A 32 -3.82 10.50 -0.61
N LEU A 33 -4.47 11.62 -0.28
CA LEU A 33 -5.80 11.62 0.32
C LEU A 33 -6.88 11.56 -0.76
N PRO A 34 -7.72 10.51 -0.84
CA PRO A 34 -8.76 10.37 -1.88
C PRO A 34 -10.01 11.21 -1.56
N LEU A 35 -9.82 12.54 -1.38
CA LEU A 35 -10.86 13.44 -0.87
C LEU A 35 -12.10 13.53 -1.75
N ASP A 36 -11.96 13.31 -3.06
CA ASP A 36 -13.04 13.45 -4.04
C ASP A 36 -13.42 12.11 -4.72
N LEU A 37 -12.96 10.97 -4.19
CA LEU A 37 -13.26 9.65 -4.72
C LEU A 37 -14.75 9.37 -4.88
N PRO A 38 -15.65 9.68 -3.90
CA PRO A 38 -17.08 9.45 -4.08
C PRO A 38 -17.68 10.22 -5.27
N GLY A 39 -17.16 11.41 -5.57
CA GLY A 39 -17.60 12.19 -6.72
C GLY A 39 -17.18 11.61 -8.09
N LEU A 40 -16.18 10.74 -8.13
CA LEU A 40 -15.73 10.07 -9.35
C LEU A 40 -16.59 8.85 -9.72
N VAL A 41 -17.23 8.25 -8.73
CA VAL A 41 -18.06 7.03 -8.91
C VAL A 41 -19.57 7.33 -8.96
N GLU A 42 -19.96 8.56 -8.62
CA GLU A 42 -21.35 9.04 -8.64
C GLU A 42 -22.31 8.09 -7.87
N LYS A 43 -23.27 7.49 -8.59
CA LYS A 43 -24.29 6.58 -8.05
C LYS A 43 -23.97 5.11 -8.28
N ALA A 44 -22.76 4.78 -8.73
CA ALA A 44 -22.39 3.39 -8.95
C ALA A 44 -22.40 2.60 -7.62
N ASP A 45 -22.88 1.37 -7.69
CA ASP A 45 -22.85 0.43 -6.58
C ASP A 45 -21.46 -0.23 -6.52
N VAL A 46 -20.52 0.50 -5.92
CA VAL A 46 -19.11 0.10 -5.74
C VAL A 46 -18.66 0.50 -4.36
N ALA A 47 -18.02 -0.42 -3.64
CA ALA A 47 -17.47 -0.15 -2.32
C ALA A 47 -16.25 0.76 -2.41
N LEU A 48 -16.13 1.73 -1.52
CA LEU A 48 -15.03 2.69 -1.47
C LEU A 48 -14.24 2.58 -0.18
N ALA A 49 -12.93 2.42 -0.29
CA ALA A 49 -12.04 2.31 0.85
C ALA A 49 -10.84 3.24 0.74
N PRO A 50 -10.66 4.19 1.66
CA PRO A 50 -9.44 4.95 1.75
C PRO A 50 -8.35 4.14 2.46
N ILE A 51 -7.08 4.32 2.04
CA ILE A 51 -5.90 3.91 2.80
C ILE A 51 -5.46 5.08 3.66
N VAL A 52 -5.25 4.83 4.95
CA VAL A 52 -4.86 5.84 5.93
C VAL A 52 -3.70 5.35 6.79
N SER A 53 -2.88 6.28 7.29
CA SER A 53 -1.76 5.97 8.19
C SER A 53 -1.91 6.64 9.56
N SER A 54 -3.11 7.17 9.88
CA SER A 54 -3.43 7.78 11.18
C SER A 54 -4.93 8.01 11.35
N GLY A 55 -5.40 8.12 12.59
CA GLY A 55 -6.78 8.52 12.90
C GLY A 55 -7.13 9.90 12.32
N ARG A 56 -6.17 10.84 12.33
CA ARG A 56 -6.36 12.17 11.73
C ARG A 56 -6.67 12.11 10.23
N ALA A 57 -5.97 11.25 9.49
CA ALA A 57 -6.23 11.07 8.05
C ALA A 57 -7.61 10.45 7.81
N ALA A 58 -7.99 9.43 8.57
CA ALA A 58 -9.31 8.81 8.52
C ALA A 58 -10.41 9.86 8.75
N LYS A 59 -10.33 10.62 9.84
CA LYS A 59 -11.27 11.70 10.17
C LYS A 59 -11.42 12.72 9.04
N LEU A 60 -10.31 13.16 8.47
CA LEU A 60 -10.30 14.18 7.41
C LEU A 60 -11.06 13.67 6.17
N ILE A 61 -10.76 12.45 5.72
CA ILE A 61 -11.37 11.85 4.53
C ILE A 61 -12.87 11.63 4.77
N LEU A 62 -13.24 10.97 5.87
CA LEU A 62 -14.63 10.64 6.19
C LEU A 62 -15.49 11.90 6.34
N ARG A 63 -14.97 12.93 7.02
CA ARG A 63 -15.65 14.24 7.10
C ARG A 63 -15.87 14.89 5.73
N ARG A 64 -14.86 14.85 4.86
CA ARG A 64 -14.96 15.40 3.51
C ARG A 64 -16.01 14.65 2.70
N TRP A 65 -15.99 13.31 2.75
CA TRP A 65 -16.95 12.47 2.03
C TRP A 65 -18.37 12.68 2.54
N ALA A 66 -18.57 12.68 3.86
CA ALA A 66 -19.89 12.94 4.44
C ALA A 66 -20.44 14.31 4.06
N LYS A 67 -19.62 15.37 4.16
CA LYS A 67 -20.07 16.75 3.92
C LYS A 67 -20.31 17.05 2.44
N ALA A 68 -19.43 16.58 1.55
CA ALA A 68 -19.48 16.96 0.14
C ALA A 68 -20.32 16.02 -0.72
N PHE A 69 -20.42 14.75 -0.33
CA PHE A 69 -21.01 13.71 -1.17
C PHE A 69 -22.14 12.93 -0.47
N ASN A 70 -22.43 13.25 0.80
CA ASN A 70 -23.37 12.50 1.63
C ASN A 70 -23.09 10.99 1.59
N ARG A 71 -21.83 10.59 1.68
CA ARG A 71 -21.33 9.22 1.64
C ARG A 71 -20.21 9.03 2.67
N THR A 72 -20.06 7.80 3.17
CA THR A 72 -18.91 7.39 3.99
C THR A 72 -18.13 6.27 3.31
N ALA A 73 -17.04 5.78 3.93
CA ALA A 73 -16.33 4.61 3.47
C ALA A 73 -17.13 3.34 3.75
N ASP A 74 -17.02 2.37 2.85
CA ASP A 74 -17.59 1.02 3.06
C ASP A 74 -16.64 0.17 3.92
N PHE A 75 -15.33 0.45 3.87
CA PHE A 75 -14.31 -0.04 4.80
C PHE A 75 -13.09 0.87 4.76
N VAL A 76 -12.16 0.71 5.70
CA VAL A 76 -10.91 1.48 5.78
C VAL A 76 -9.73 0.52 5.84
N VAL A 77 -8.63 0.83 5.16
CA VAL A 77 -7.36 0.13 5.29
C VAL A 77 -6.36 1.02 6.01
N ILE A 78 -5.83 0.55 7.14
CA ILE A 78 -4.72 1.20 7.82
C ILE A 78 -3.41 0.66 7.25
N GLU A 79 -2.55 1.54 6.77
CA GLU A 79 -1.21 1.20 6.35
C GLU A 79 -0.20 1.65 7.40
N GLY A 80 0.41 0.68 8.11
CA GLY A 80 1.44 0.91 9.11
C GLY A 80 2.81 1.20 8.51
N CYS A 81 3.71 1.72 9.34
CA CYS A 81 5.06 2.14 8.93
C CYS A 81 5.97 0.99 8.44
N LYS A 82 5.59 -0.28 8.63
CA LYS A 82 6.31 -1.46 8.12
C LYS A 82 5.86 -1.92 6.72
N ALA A 83 4.96 -1.18 6.08
CA ALA A 83 4.51 -1.48 4.72
C ALA A 83 5.64 -1.36 3.69
N GLY A 84 5.46 -1.97 2.54
CA GLY A 84 6.31 -1.82 1.36
C GLY A 84 5.76 -0.76 0.41
N GLY A 85 6.59 -0.28 -0.51
CA GLY A 85 6.19 0.78 -1.44
C GLY A 85 6.10 2.15 -0.76
N HIS A 86 5.20 3.00 -1.22
CA HIS A 86 5.05 4.36 -0.72
C HIS A 86 4.40 4.39 0.66
N LEU A 87 4.92 5.22 1.56
CA LEU A 87 4.54 5.26 2.96
C LEU A 87 3.92 6.60 3.34
N GLY A 88 2.84 6.57 4.11
CA GLY A 88 2.11 7.74 4.60
C GLY A 88 2.72 8.38 5.85
N PHE A 89 4.02 8.23 6.07
CA PHE A 89 4.80 8.76 7.19
C PHE A 89 5.89 9.68 6.67
N SER A 90 6.45 10.55 7.50
CA SER A 90 7.59 11.35 7.10
C SER A 90 8.86 10.47 7.01
N GLU A 91 9.78 10.86 6.13
CA GLU A 91 11.07 10.16 5.99
C GLU A 91 11.87 10.22 7.30
N GLU A 92 11.81 11.34 8.02
CA GLU A 92 12.48 11.51 9.31
C GLU A 92 11.96 10.53 10.38
N GLU A 93 10.63 10.38 10.50
CA GLU A 93 10.02 9.41 11.43
C GLU A 93 10.40 7.98 11.09
N LEU A 94 10.39 7.62 9.79
CA LEU A 94 10.76 6.29 9.30
C LEU A 94 12.22 5.95 9.60
N LEU A 95 13.14 6.87 9.32
CA LEU A 95 14.57 6.67 9.55
C LEU A 95 14.92 6.67 11.05
N ALA A 96 14.24 7.47 11.85
CA ALA A 96 14.41 7.51 13.31
C ALA A 96 13.73 6.33 14.04
N GLY A 97 12.89 5.52 13.34
CA GLY A 97 12.08 4.47 13.97
C GLY A 97 11.04 5.00 14.96
N LYS A 98 10.55 6.24 14.75
CA LYS A 98 9.60 6.93 15.65
C LYS A 98 8.18 7.03 15.11
N CYS A 99 7.87 6.26 14.08
CA CYS A 99 6.50 6.20 13.56
C CYS A 99 5.56 5.55 14.57
N GLN A 100 4.30 5.99 14.57
CA GLN A 100 3.25 5.26 15.27
C GLN A 100 3.18 3.81 14.76
N THR A 101 2.95 2.89 15.69
CA THR A 101 2.74 1.46 15.39
C THR A 101 1.30 1.21 14.96
N LEU A 102 1.03 0.06 14.36
CA LEU A 102 -0.35 -0.36 14.07
C LEU A 102 -1.19 -0.50 15.35
N ASP A 103 -0.57 -0.91 16.47
CA ASP A 103 -1.22 -1.02 17.79
C ASP A 103 -1.71 0.33 18.32
N GLU A 104 -1.04 1.42 17.95
CA GLU A 104 -1.44 2.79 18.29
C GLU A 104 -2.46 3.36 17.30
N ILE A 105 -2.26 3.11 15.99
CA ILE A 105 -3.11 3.68 14.93
C ILE A 105 -4.50 3.02 14.88
N LEU A 106 -4.57 1.68 15.09
CA LEU A 106 -5.84 0.94 14.97
C LEU A 106 -6.92 1.47 15.94
N PRO A 107 -6.68 1.62 17.25
CA PRO A 107 -7.70 2.18 18.15
C PRO A 107 -8.10 3.61 17.78
N GLU A 108 -7.17 4.44 17.30
CA GLU A 108 -7.49 5.79 16.85
C GLU A 108 -8.47 5.75 15.66
N VAL A 109 -8.19 4.92 14.64
CA VAL A 109 -9.05 4.82 13.45
C VAL A 109 -10.40 4.23 13.80
N LEU A 110 -10.45 3.19 14.64
CA LEU A 110 -11.70 2.62 15.15
C LEU A 110 -12.57 3.66 15.87
N ALA A 111 -11.96 4.55 16.65
CA ALA A 111 -12.68 5.64 17.29
C ALA A 111 -13.20 6.69 16.28
N GLU A 112 -12.43 6.98 15.24
CA GLU A 112 -12.81 7.98 14.23
C GLU A 112 -13.88 7.48 13.24
N VAL A 113 -14.05 6.18 13.01
CA VAL A 113 -15.12 5.64 12.14
C VAL A 113 -16.48 5.59 12.85
N LYS A 114 -16.54 5.41 14.17
CA LYS A 114 -17.77 5.29 14.96
C LYS A 114 -18.84 6.38 14.73
N PRO A 115 -18.50 7.69 14.67
CA PRO A 115 -19.48 8.72 14.39
C PRO A 115 -20.12 8.58 13.00
N PHE A 116 -19.37 8.08 12.01
CA PHE A 116 -19.85 7.90 10.64
C PHE A 116 -20.68 6.62 10.50
N GLU A 117 -20.34 5.54 11.20
CA GLU A 117 -21.20 4.36 11.34
C GLU A 117 -22.59 4.76 11.88
N ALA A 118 -22.62 5.53 12.94
CA ALA A 118 -23.87 6.04 13.52
C ALA A 118 -24.64 6.97 12.57
N GLN A 119 -23.93 7.84 11.83
CA GLN A 119 -24.53 8.78 10.89
C GLN A 119 -25.13 8.09 9.67
N PHE A 120 -24.47 7.08 9.13
CA PHE A 120 -24.85 6.41 7.87
C PHE A 120 -25.58 5.07 8.07
N GLY A 121 -25.64 4.56 9.31
CA GLY A 121 -26.42 3.39 9.70
C GLY A 121 -25.84 2.06 9.23
N HIS A 122 -24.53 1.96 8.99
CA HIS A 122 -23.82 0.73 8.68
C HIS A 122 -22.42 0.71 9.29
N ASP A 123 -21.90 -0.49 9.52
CA ASP A 123 -20.53 -0.67 10.00
C ASP A 123 -19.50 -0.26 8.94
N ILE A 124 -18.34 0.23 9.41
CA ILE A 124 -17.17 0.56 8.58
C ILE A 124 -16.01 -0.35 9.01
N PRO A 125 -15.91 -1.57 8.47
CA PRO A 125 -14.82 -2.49 8.81
C PRO A 125 -13.43 -1.86 8.59
N VAL A 126 -12.52 -2.07 9.54
CA VAL A 126 -11.16 -1.55 9.49
C VAL A 126 -10.18 -2.71 9.31
N PHE A 127 -9.42 -2.70 8.22
CA PHE A 127 -8.37 -3.65 7.93
C PHE A 127 -6.99 -3.06 8.24
N VAL A 128 -6.05 -3.90 8.67
CA VAL A 128 -4.66 -3.49 8.92
C VAL A 128 -3.72 -4.02 7.85
N ALA A 129 -2.73 -3.21 7.47
CA ALA A 129 -1.70 -3.54 6.50
C ALA A 129 -0.33 -3.02 6.97
N GLY A 130 0.75 -3.60 6.44
CA GLY A 130 2.11 -3.13 6.70
C GLY A 130 2.75 -3.75 7.94
N GLY A 131 3.46 -4.84 7.72
CA GLY A 131 4.16 -5.59 8.77
C GLY A 131 3.48 -6.87 9.20
N ILE A 132 2.27 -7.14 8.75
CA ILE A 132 1.56 -8.40 9.00
C ILE A 132 2.26 -9.51 8.20
N TYR A 133 2.62 -10.61 8.89
CA TYR A 133 3.36 -11.71 8.28
C TYR A 133 2.78 -13.09 8.61
N THR A 134 2.29 -13.31 9.81
CA THR A 134 1.76 -14.58 10.30
C THR A 134 0.25 -14.53 10.55
N GLY A 135 -0.37 -15.68 10.75
CA GLY A 135 -1.75 -15.77 11.26
C GLY A 135 -1.87 -15.25 12.69
N GLU A 136 -0.82 -15.40 13.50
CA GLU A 136 -0.74 -14.80 14.83
C GLU A 136 -0.83 -13.27 14.77
N ASP A 137 -0.09 -12.62 13.84
CA ASP A 137 -0.21 -11.16 13.62
C ASP A 137 -1.66 -10.79 13.28
N ILE A 138 -2.34 -11.56 12.41
CA ILE A 138 -3.74 -11.34 12.06
C ILE A 138 -4.64 -11.50 13.29
N ALA A 139 -4.42 -12.55 14.10
CA ALA A 139 -5.19 -12.79 15.32
C ALA A 139 -5.00 -11.67 16.35
N HIS A 140 -3.79 -11.16 16.51
CA HIS A 140 -3.50 -10.01 17.37
C HIS A 140 -4.39 -8.82 17.01
N TYR A 141 -4.37 -8.38 15.76
CA TYR A 141 -5.14 -7.20 15.35
C TYR A 141 -6.65 -7.45 15.28
N THR A 142 -7.10 -8.67 14.97
CA THR A 142 -8.54 -8.97 15.02
C THR A 142 -9.07 -8.96 16.47
N LYS A 143 -8.29 -9.38 17.46
CA LYS A 143 -8.63 -9.19 18.89
C LYS A 143 -8.68 -7.73 19.31
N MET A 144 -7.90 -6.87 18.68
CA MET A 144 -7.95 -5.42 18.89
C MET A 144 -9.12 -4.72 18.17
N GLY A 145 -9.90 -5.44 17.35
CA GLY A 145 -11.09 -4.94 16.66
C GLY A 145 -10.92 -4.70 15.16
N ALA A 146 -9.78 -5.10 14.55
CA ALA A 146 -9.66 -5.10 13.10
C ALA A 146 -10.57 -6.17 12.47
N ALA A 147 -11.14 -5.88 11.30
CA ALA A 147 -11.95 -6.82 10.54
C ALA A 147 -11.10 -7.88 9.81
N GLY A 148 -9.81 -7.61 9.62
CA GLY A 148 -8.87 -8.49 8.95
C GLY A 148 -7.58 -7.78 8.60
N ALA A 149 -6.78 -8.37 7.69
CA ALA A 149 -5.48 -7.84 7.30
C ALA A 149 -5.29 -7.86 5.78
N GLN A 150 -4.50 -6.91 5.28
CA GLN A 150 -4.02 -6.85 3.90
C GLN A 150 -2.52 -7.17 3.87
N LEU A 151 -2.13 -8.15 3.07
CA LEU A 151 -0.75 -8.59 2.90
C LEU A 151 -0.35 -8.50 1.41
N ALA A 152 0.92 -8.20 1.14
CA ALA A 152 1.44 -8.15 -0.22
C ALA A 152 2.77 -8.91 -0.38
N THR A 153 3.80 -8.59 0.41
CA THR A 153 5.18 -9.08 0.22
C THR A 153 5.26 -10.61 0.18
N ARG A 154 4.49 -11.33 1.01
CA ARG A 154 4.44 -12.80 1.01
C ARG A 154 3.82 -13.41 -0.25
N PHE A 155 2.97 -12.66 -0.95
CA PHE A 155 2.29 -13.14 -2.16
C PHE A 155 3.10 -12.94 -3.45
N ILE A 156 4.17 -12.12 -3.41
CA ILE A 156 5.03 -11.91 -4.58
C ILE A 156 5.81 -13.18 -4.94
N PRO A 157 6.51 -13.89 -4.00
CA PRO A 157 7.20 -15.12 -4.32
C PRO A 157 6.24 -16.32 -4.32
N THR A 158 5.11 -16.20 -5.02
CA THR A 158 4.18 -17.32 -5.25
C THR A 158 4.24 -17.79 -6.69
N TYR A 159 3.82 -19.03 -6.94
CA TYR A 159 3.79 -19.58 -8.31
C TYR A 159 2.80 -18.82 -9.20
N GLU A 160 1.71 -18.32 -8.63
CA GLU A 160 0.63 -17.62 -9.33
C GLU A 160 0.94 -16.15 -9.64
N CYS A 161 1.89 -15.54 -8.95
CA CYS A 161 2.32 -14.16 -9.27
C CYS A 161 3.04 -14.14 -10.61
N ASP A 162 2.68 -13.22 -11.48
CA ASP A 162 3.20 -13.07 -12.84
C ASP A 162 4.50 -12.24 -12.93
N ALA A 163 5.03 -11.76 -11.80
CA ALA A 163 6.37 -11.15 -11.76
C ALA A 163 7.43 -12.17 -12.21
N SER A 164 8.52 -11.67 -12.85
CA SER A 164 9.61 -12.52 -13.30
C SER A 164 10.18 -13.36 -12.16
N GLN A 165 10.76 -14.53 -12.51
CA GLN A 165 11.42 -15.37 -11.50
C GLN A 165 12.53 -14.60 -10.79
N THR A 166 13.28 -13.78 -11.50
CA THR A 166 14.32 -12.91 -10.90
C THR A 166 13.77 -11.97 -9.83
N TYR A 167 12.56 -11.40 -10.04
CA TYR A 167 11.93 -10.56 -9.00
C TYR A 167 11.71 -11.37 -7.71
N LYS A 168 11.16 -12.57 -7.84
CA LYS A 168 10.88 -13.47 -6.72
C LYS A 168 12.17 -13.90 -6.01
N ASP A 169 13.20 -14.23 -6.78
CA ASP A 169 14.52 -14.65 -6.26
C ASP A 169 15.21 -13.51 -5.49
N VAL A 170 15.11 -12.26 -5.97
CA VAL A 170 15.63 -11.07 -5.30
C VAL A 170 14.95 -10.88 -3.94
N LEU A 171 13.63 -11.08 -3.85
CA LEU A 171 12.93 -10.99 -2.58
C LEU A 171 13.28 -12.14 -1.62
N LEU A 172 13.41 -13.36 -2.13
CA LEU A 172 13.78 -14.53 -1.32
C LEU A 172 15.23 -14.48 -0.81
N ALA A 173 16.12 -13.81 -1.54
CA ALA A 173 17.50 -13.61 -1.11
C ALA A 173 17.69 -12.41 -0.18
N ALA A 174 16.66 -11.56 -0.03
CA ALA A 174 16.74 -10.33 0.74
C ALA A 174 16.92 -10.58 2.23
N ARG A 175 17.73 -9.75 2.87
CA ARG A 175 17.98 -9.72 4.30
C ARG A 175 17.40 -8.45 4.92
N PRO A 176 17.18 -8.41 6.24
CA PRO A 176 16.69 -7.19 6.90
C PRO A 176 17.55 -5.94 6.62
N GLU A 177 18.88 -6.12 6.55
CA GLU A 177 19.84 -5.06 6.25
C GLU A 177 19.81 -4.53 4.80
N ASP A 178 19.13 -5.24 3.89
CA ASP A 178 18.97 -4.81 2.50
C ASP A 178 17.78 -3.85 2.31
N VAL A 179 16.94 -3.71 3.33
CA VAL A 179 15.76 -2.83 3.28
C VAL A 179 16.17 -1.37 3.42
N ARG A 180 15.65 -0.51 2.54
CA ARG A 180 15.93 0.94 2.54
C ARG A 180 14.64 1.74 2.54
N ILE A 181 14.70 2.90 3.17
CA ILE A 181 13.75 4.00 2.92
C ILE A 181 14.37 4.88 1.85
N ILE A 182 13.61 5.11 0.78
CA ILE A 182 14.06 5.87 -0.38
C ILE A 182 13.15 7.08 -0.60
N HIS A 183 13.69 8.14 -1.19
CA HIS A 183 12.91 9.27 -1.68
C HIS A 183 12.30 8.92 -3.05
N SER A 184 10.97 8.90 -3.14
CA SER A 184 10.28 8.58 -4.39
C SER A 184 9.87 9.83 -5.18
N PRO A 185 9.91 9.78 -6.52
CA PRO A 185 9.34 10.82 -7.39
C PRO A 185 7.85 11.10 -7.18
N VAL A 186 7.15 10.25 -6.45
CA VAL A 186 5.75 10.46 -6.04
C VAL A 186 5.63 11.57 -5.00
N GLY A 187 6.75 11.97 -4.35
CA GLY A 187 6.76 12.96 -3.26
C GLY A 187 6.50 12.35 -1.88
N MET A 188 6.59 11.04 -1.76
CA MET A 188 6.45 10.28 -0.52
C MET A 188 7.70 9.41 -0.33
N PRO A 189 8.11 9.10 0.91
CA PRO A 189 9.11 8.06 1.14
C PRO A 189 8.57 6.69 0.69
N GLY A 190 9.46 5.79 0.30
CA GLY A 190 9.12 4.43 -0.07
C GLY A 190 10.06 3.42 0.57
N ARG A 191 9.58 2.17 0.74
CA ARG A 191 10.42 1.07 1.22
C ARG A 191 10.69 0.09 0.12
N ALA A 192 11.99 -0.13 -0.16
CA ALA A 192 12.49 -0.98 -1.23
C ALA A 192 13.77 -1.72 -0.79
N LEU A 193 14.24 -2.62 -1.65
CA LEU A 193 15.53 -3.28 -1.48
C LEU A 193 16.69 -2.42 -2.01
N ALA A 194 17.86 -2.55 -1.39
CA ALA A 194 19.12 -1.91 -1.77
C ALA A 194 19.72 -2.54 -3.04
N THR A 195 18.98 -2.48 -4.15
CA THR A 195 19.47 -2.91 -5.47
C THR A 195 20.54 -1.94 -6.01
N PRO A 196 21.28 -2.29 -7.07
CA PRO A 196 22.25 -1.38 -7.68
C PRO A 196 21.68 -0.01 -8.03
N LEU A 197 20.42 0.07 -8.48
CA LEU A 197 19.74 1.35 -8.68
C LEU A 197 19.69 2.17 -7.39
N VAL A 198 19.19 1.58 -6.30
CA VAL A 198 19.02 2.26 -5.01
C VAL A 198 20.37 2.70 -4.47
N GLN A 199 21.40 1.86 -4.52
CA GLN A 199 22.78 2.19 -4.10
C GLN A 199 23.37 3.36 -4.89
N LYS A 200 23.12 3.43 -6.21
CA LYS A 200 23.54 4.56 -7.06
C LYS A 200 22.79 5.85 -6.70
N LEU A 201 21.50 5.76 -6.35
CA LEU A 201 20.73 6.90 -5.86
C LEU A 201 21.22 7.43 -4.52
N GLU A 202 21.59 6.54 -3.59
CA GLU A 202 22.20 6.89 -2.30
C GLU A 202 23.56 7.63 -2.47
N GLN A 203 24.28 7.34 -3.55
CA GLN A 203 25.50 8.05 -3.95
C GLN A 203 25.25 9.41 -4.65
N GLY A 204 23.98 9.82 -4.77
CA GLY A 204 23.58 11.06 -5.41
C GLY A 204 23.52 11.02 -6.94
N LEU A 205 23.65 9.82 -7.55
CA LEU A 205 23.49 9.67 -9.00
C LEU A 205 22.01 9.83 -9.39
N ARG A 206 21.78 10.29 -10.61
CA ARG A 206 20.43 10.54 -11.12
C ARG A 206 20.18 9.84 -12.44
N PHE A 207 18.97 9.31 -12.59
CA PHE A 207 18.50 8.57 -13.77
C PHE A 207 17.16 9.13 -14.26
N PRO A 208 17.12 10.38 -14.73
CA PRO A 208 15.88 11.01 -15.20
C PRO A 208 15.35 10.26 -16.43
N PRO A 209 14.02 10.32 -16.70
CA PRO A 209 13.43 9.60 -17.82
C PRO A 209 13.95 10.15 -19.16
N LYS A 210 14.36 9.26 -20.07
CA LYS A 210 14.64 9.61 -21.46
C LYS A 210 13.35 9.95 -22.23
N HIS A 211 12.27 9.23 -21.91
CA HIS A 211 10.92 9.47 -22.44
C HIS A 211 9.95 9.49 -21.25
N CYS A 212 9.26 10.62 -21.06
CA CYS A 212 8.34 10.79 -19.95
C CYS A 212 6.90 10.46 -20.37
N ALA A 213 6.30 9.47 -19.69
CA ALA A 213 4.89 9.09 -19.90
C ALA A 213 3.89 9.99 -19.14
N ARG A 214 4.35 11.02 -18.41
CA ARG A 214 3.52 11.91 -17.57
C ARG A 214 2.61 11.13 -16.61
N CYS A 215 3.14 10.12 -15.96
CA CYS A 215 2.39 9.18 -15.13
C CYS A 215 1.94 9.75 -13.76
N LEU A 216 2.63 10.78 -13.24
CA LEU A 216 2.38 11.39 -11.93
C LEU A 216 2.02 12.87 -12.04
N LYS A 217 1.11 13.33 -11.17
CA LYS A 217 0.66 14.73 -11.11
C LYS A 217 1.77 15.73 -10.73
N ALA A 218 2.59 15.36 -9.74
CA ALA A 218 3.60 16.26 -9.17
C ALA A 218 5.03 16.00 -9.66
N CYS A 219 5.25 15.09 -10.61
CA CYS A 219 6.58 14.75 -11.10
C CYS A 219 7.10 15.80 -12.08
N GLU A 220 8.27 16.35 -11.76
CA GLU A 220 9.05 17.19 -12.68
C GLU A 220 10.22 16.36 -13.25
N PRO A 221 10.13 15.83 -14.50
CA PRO A 221 11.08 14.87 -15.06
C PRO A 221 12.54 15.32 -15.01
N ALA A 222 12.80 16.62 -15.14
CA ALA A 222 14.15 17.17 -15.08
C ALA A 222 14.75 17.20 -13.65
N LYS A 223 13.91 17.18 -12.62
CA LYS A 223 14.33 17.32 -11.22
C LYS A 223 14.37 16.01 -10.45
N VAL A 224 13.58 15.02 -10.86
CA VAL A 224 13.49 13.75 -10.12
C VAL A 224 14.80 12.96 -10.16
N PRO A 225 15.12 12.20 -9.09
CA PRO A 225 16.33 11.39 -9.06
C PRO A 225 16.27 10.21 -10.06
N TYR A 226 15.08 9.67 -10.33
CA TYR A 226 14.87 8.58 -11.29
C TYR A 226 13.43 8.55 -11.80
N CYS A 227 13.17 7.78 -12.87
CA CYS A 227 11.81 7.55 -13.36
C CYS A 227 11.19 6.36 -12.63
N ILE A 228 10.19 6.60 -11.75
CA ILE A 228 9.55 5.54 -10.97
C ILE A 228 8.87 4.48 -11.87
N THR A 229 8.16 4.90 -12.91
CA THR A 229 7.49 3.97 -13.82
C THR A 229 8.47 3.07 -14.55
N HIS A 230 9.59 3.63 -15.05
CA HIS A 230 10.65 2.83 -15.66
C HIS A 230 11.23 1.82 -14.67
N ALA A 231 11.61 2.28 -13.48
CA ALA A 231 12.21 1.43 -12.46
C ALA A 231 11.28 0.29 -11.99
N LEU A 232 9.97 0.54 -11.87
CA LEU A 232 8.99 -0.51 -11.53
C LEU A 232 8.80 -1.52 -12.68
N ILE A 233 8.76 -1.06 -13.92
CA ILE A 233 8.69 -1.94 -15.10
C ILE A 233 9.92 -2.82 -15.19
N GLU A 234 11.11 -2.26 -15.03
CA GLU A 234 12.36 -3.01 -15.05
C GLU A 234 12.45 -4.04 -13.92
N ALA A 235 11.95 -3.70 -12.72
CA ALA A 235 11.86 -4.67 -11.63
C ALA A 235 10.97 -5.88 -11.99
N VAL A 236 9.77 -5.65 -12.53
CA VAL A 236 8.85 -6.74 -12.92
C VAL A 236 9.47 -7.62 -14.01
N LYS A 237 10.23 -7.05 -14.95
CA LYS A 237 10.99 -7.79 -15.96
C LYS A 237 12.18 -8.58 -15.40
N GLY A 238 12.61 -8.27 -14.16
CA GLY A 238 13.77 -8.91 -13.53
C GLY A 238 15.11 -8.22 -13.81
N ASN A 239 15.10 -6.99 -14.30
CA ASN A 239 16.32 -6.18 -14.44
C ASN A 239 16.74 -5.62 -13.08
N VAL A 240 17.65 -6.30 -12.39
CA VAL A 240 18.12 -5.93 -11.04
C VAL A 240 18.91 -4.62 -11.06
N GLU A 241 19.60 -4.30 -12.17
CA GLU A 241 20.45 -3.11 -12.28
C GLU A 241 19.66 -1.79 -12.31
N GLU A 242 18.47 -1.79 -12.92
CA GLU A 242 17.64 -0.61 -13.12
C GLU A 242 16.30 -0.70 -12.37
N GLY A 243 16.00 -1.87 -11.81
CA GLY A 243 14.73 -2.15 -11.15
C GLY A 243 14.63 -1.62 -9.72
N LEU A 244 13.45 -1.11 -9.37
CA LEU A 244 13.07 -0.75 -8.00
C LEU A 244 12.18 -1.85 -7.44
N PHE A 245 12.68 -2.60 -6.48
CA PHE A 245 12.00 -3.74 -5.87
C PHE A 245 11.38 -3.32 -4.54
N PHE A 246 10.11 -2.97 -4.56
CA PHE A 246 9.35 -2.64 -3.36
C PHE A 246 9.09 -3.88 -2.51
N CYS A 247 9.22 -3.73 -1.20
CA CYS A 247 8.95 -4.79 -0.23
C CYS A 247 8.60 -4.21 1.15
N GLY A 248 7.87 -4.96 1.96
CA GLY A 248 7.65 -4.63 3.37
C GLY A 248 8.89 -4.88 4.23
N ALA A 249 8.88 -4.36 5.46
CA ALA A 249 9.99 -4.50 6.41
C ALA A 249 10.31 -5.97 6.75
N ASN A 250 9.34 -6.87 6.62
CA ASN A 250 9.47 -8.30 6.95
C ASN A 250 9.97 -9.17 5.78
N VAL A 251 10.47 -8.57 4.68
CA VAL A 251 10.92 -9.32 3.49
C VAL A 251 11.98 -10.37 3.83
N GLY A 252 12.92 -10.08 4.73
CA GLY A 252 13.97 -11.01 5.15
C GLY A 252 13.48 -12.28 5.89
N ARG A 253 12.15 -12.41 6.13
CA ARG A 253 11.52 -13.62 6.66
C ARG A 253 11.04 -14.58 5.56
N LEU A 254 11.09 -14.17 4.30
CA LEU A 254 10.77 -15.02 3.16
C LEU A 254 11.82 -16.14 3.04
N ASP A 255 11.37 -17.37 2.88
CA ASP A 255 12.25 -18.55 2.89
C ASP A 255 12.19 -19.38 1.60
N ARG A 256 11.04 -19.39 0.92
CA ARG A 256 10.82 -20.22 -0.29
C ARG A 256 9.62 -19.76 -1.10
N MET A 257 9.56 -20.21 -2.34
CA MET A 257 8.36 -20.14 -3.18
C MET A 257 7.24 -21.01 -2.56
N ARG A 258 5.99 -20.54 -2.69
CA ARG A 258 4.78 -21.26 -2.29
C ARG A 258 3.67 -21.04 -3.31
N SER A 259 2.64 -21.87 -3.31
CA SER A 259 1.39 -21.51 -3.94
C SER A 259 0.60 -20.54 -3.06
N VAL A 260 -0.29 -19.75 -3.68
CA VAL A 260 -1.24 -18.91 -2.92
C VAL A 260 -2.08 -19.75 -1.96
N ARG A 261 -2.48 -20.96 -2.36
CA ARG A 261 -3.23 -21.89 -1.52
C ARG A 261 -2.45 -22.27 -0.26
N GLU A 262 -1.21 -22.75 -0.42
CA GLU A 262 -0.35 -23.11 0.73
C GLU A 262 -0.18 -21.93 1.68
N LEU A 263 0.02 -20.73 1.15
CA LEU A 263 0.18 -19.52 1.94
C LEU A 263 -1.11 -19.16 2.69
N MET A 264 -2.26 -19.24 2.04
CA MET A 264 -3.55 -18.97 2.68
C MET A 264 -3.89 -20.02 3.75
N ASP A 265 -3.64 -21.30 3.48
CA ASP A 265 -3.87 -22.37 4.44
C ASP A 265 -2.99 -22.17 5.69
N GLU A 266 -1.68 -21.87 5.49
CA GLU A 266 -0.75 -21.53 6.58
C GLU A 266 -1.24 -20.35 7.42
N LEU A 267 -1.62 -19.23 6.79
CA LEU A 267 -2.10 -18.05 7.49
C LEU A 267 -3.39 -18.32 8.28
N MET A 268 -4.34 -19.04 7.68
CA MET A 268 -5.63 -19.32 8.31
C MET A 268 -5.51 -20.35 9.44
N ASP A 269 -4.67 -21.36 9.29
CA ASP A 269 -4.44 -22.35 10.35
C ASP A 269 -3.70 -21.73 11.54
N ASP A 270 -2.73 -20.87 11.27
CA ASP A 270 -2.02 -20.12 12.30
C ASP A 270 -2.93 -19.12 13.02
N TRP A 271 -3.76 -18.38 12.27
CA TRP A 271 -4.78 -17.50 12.83
C TRP A 271 -5.76 -18.22 13.76
N ARG A 272 -6.28 -19.40 13.35
CA ARG A 272 -7.21 -20.19 14.16
C ARG A 272 -6.60 -20.68 15.48
N LYS A 273 -5.29 -20.95 15.51
CA LYS A 273 -4.58 -21.34 16.74
C LYS A 273 -4.44 -20.21 17.74
N HIS A 274 -4.48 -18.97 17.26
CA HIS A 274 -4.24 -17.77 18.07
C HIS A 274 -5.51 -16.91 18.29
N GLN A 275 -6.69 -17.41 17.88
CA GLN A 275 -7.99 -16.80 18.20
C GLN A 275 -8.35 -16.78 19.67
#